data_6a217e2ad2fda3477c49dcae227fdacf
#
_entry.id   6a217e2ad2fda3477c49dcae227fdacf
#
_cell.length_a   1.000
_cell.length_b   1.000
_cell.length_c   1.000
_cell.angle_alpha   90.00
_cell.angle_beta   90.00
_cell.angle_gamma   90.00
#
_symmetry.space_group_name_H-M   'P 1'
#
loop_
_entity.id
_entity.type
_entity.pdbx_description
1 polymer ?
#
loop_
_entity_poly.entity_id
_entity_poly.type
_entity_poly.pdbx_seq_one_letter_code
_entity_poly.pdbx_strand_id
1 'polypeptide(L)'
;MKFLCDTERCIECNGCVTACKNEHEVPWGVQRRRVVTINDGVVGKEKSLSVACMHCSDAPCMAVCPTDCFYRTDEGVVLHDKDVCIGCGYCFYACPFGAPQFPQSGTFGLRGKMDKCTFCAGGPEEDGSEAEFEKYGKNRLAEGKLPLCAEMCSTKALLAGDAVEVSNIFRERVIRRGGKGVEAIGWSTAYGKGSADADTRAATATAPAPEKTGGAQ
;
A
#
# COMPACT_ATOMS: atom_id res chain seq x y z
N MET A 1 -2.76 -9.46 1.75
CA MET A 1 -1.79 -8.54 1.12
C MET A 1 -1.32 -7.45 2.06
N LYS A 2 -0.04 -7.11 2.08
CA LYS A 2 0.55 -6.07 2.97
C LYS A 2 1.65 -5.29 2.27
N PHE A 3 1.83 -4.03 2.71
CA PHE A 3 3.04 -3.25 2.47
C PHE A 3 3.96 -3.30 3.68
N LEU A 4 5.25 -3.26 3.43
CA LEU A 4 6.28 -3.04 4.42
C LEU A 4 7.37 -2.14 3.82
N CYS A 5 7.80 -1.13 4.55
CA CYS A 5 8.91 -0.27 4.15
C CYS A 5 10.13 -0.53 5.04
N ASP A 6 11.20 -0.97 4.44
CA ASP A 6 12.51 -1.10 5.09
C ASP A 6 13.19 0.27 5.13
N THR A 7 13.10 0.95 6.27
CA THR A 7 13.62 2.31 6.45
C THR A 7 15.14 2.41 6.30
N GLU A 8 15.88 1.31 6.51
CA GLU A 8 17.32 1.28 6.30
C GLU A 8 17.72 1.31 4.82
N ARG A 9 16.78 1.03 3.94
CA ARG A 9 16.98 1.03 2.49
C ARG A 9 16.29 2.19 1.77
N CYS A 10 15.39 2.89 2.45
CA CYS A 10 14.67 4.02 1.86
C CYS A 10 15.59 5.24 1.75
N ILE A 11 15.77 5.75 0.54
CA ILE A 11 16.62 6.92 0.24
C ILE A 11 15.79 8.17 -0.10
N GLU A 12 14.51 8.17 0.23
CA GLU A 12 13.59 9.31 0.01
C GLU A 12 13.47 9.80 -1.45
N CYS A 13 13.75 8.96 -2.42
CA CYS A 13 13.76 9.33 -3.83
C CYS A 13 12.39 9.66 -4.43
N ASN A 14 11.29 9.44 -3.69
CA ASN A 14 9.90 9.64 -4.12
C ASN A 14 9.47 8.86 -5.38
N GLY A 15 10.28 7.93 -5.90
CA GLY A 15 9.95 7.12 -7.07
C GLY A 15 8.65 6.32 -6.91
N CYS A 16 8.37 5.82 -5.70
CA CYS A 16 7.12 5.12 -5.38
C CYS A 16 5.89 6.05 -5.41
N VAL A 17 6.05 7.34 -5.09
CA VAL A 17 4.98 8.35 -5.15
C VAL A 17 4.66 8.67 -6.59
N THR A 18 5.69 8.95 -7.41
CA THR A 18 5.54 9.25 -8.83
C THR A 18 4.95 8.07 -9.59
N ALA A 19 5.44 6.86 -9.34
CA ALA A 19 4.90 5.65 -9.95
C ALA A 19 3.40 5.47 -9.65
N CYS A 20 2.98 5.68 -8.38
CA CYS A 20 1.58 5.59 -8.01
C CYS A 20 0.72 6.66 -8.67
N LYS A 21 1.21 7.90 -8.74
CA LYS A 21 0.47 9.01 -9.36
C LYS A 21 0.26 8.79 -10.86
N ASN A 22 1.29 8.34 -11.57
CA ASN A 22 1.22 8.15 -13.01
C ASN A 22 0.37 6.93 -13.39
N GLU A 23 0.52 5.80 -12.67
CA GLU A 23 -0.22 4.56 -12.96
C GLU A 23 -1.73 4.70 -12.78
N HIS A 24 -2.15 5.50 -11.82
CA HIS A 24 -3.56 5.61 -11.43
C HIS A 24 -4.16 6.99 -11.74
N GLU A 25 -3.45 7.84 -12.46
CA GLU A 25 -3.88 9.21 -12.78
C GLU A 25 -4.49 9.93 -11.55
N VAL A 26 -3.81 9.77 -10.39
CA VAL A 26 -4.32 10.21 -9.10
C VAL A 26 -4.64 11.71 -9.14
N PRO A 27 -5.88 12.13 -8.78
CA PRO A 27 -6.33 13.50 -8.90
C PRO A 27 -5.44 14.49 -8.15
N TRP A 28 -5.47 15.75 -8.58
CA TRP A 28 -4.82 16.84 -7.86
C TRP A 28 -5.32 16.93 -6.42
N GLY A 29 -4.41 17.19 -5.49
CA GLY A 29 -4.71 17.26 -4.06
C GLY A 29 -4.75 15.91 -3.34
N VAL A 30 -4.74 14.79 -4.06
CA VAL A 30 -4.69 13.43 -3.49
C VAL A 30 -3.30 12.84 -3.60
N GLN A 31 -2.85 12.20 -2.54
CA GLN A 31 -1.61 11.42 -2.51
C GLN A 31 -1.88 10.05 -1.91
N ARG A 32 -2.13 9.04 -2.77
CA ARG A 32 -2.33 7.65 -2.31
C ARG A 32 -1.10 7.10 -1.60
N ARG A 33 0.08 7.59 -1.95
CA ARG A 33 1.36 7.24 -1.33
C ARG A 33 2.19 8.51 -1.11
N ARG A 34 2.91 8.54 0.00
CA ARG A 34 3.84 9.63 0.36
C ARG A 34 5.06 9.08 1.07
N VAL A 35 6.17 9.78 0.99
CA VAL A 35 7.36 9.52 1.81
C VAL A 35 7.38 10.56 2.93
N VAL A 36 7.60 10.10 4.14
CA VAL A 36 7.75 10.94 5.33
C VAL A 36 9.10 10.67 5.96
N THR A 37 9.73 11.73 6.48
CA THR A 37 11.02 11.65 7.18
C THR A 37 10.78 11.74 8.67
N ILE A 38 11.26 10.75 9.41
CA ILE A 38 11.22 10.70 10.86
C ILE A 38 12.52 11.33 11.37
N ASN A 39 12.45 12.14 12.44
CA ASN A 39 13.57 12.90 13.00
C ASN A 39 14.22 13.85 11.99
N ASP A 40 13.42 14.49 11.13
CA ASP A 40 13.88 15.48 10.16
C ASP A 40 14.71 16.58 10.85
N GLY A 41 15.85 16.93 10.25
CA GLY A 41 16.80 17.90 10.79
C GLY A 41 17.71 17.37 11.91
N VAL A 42 17.60 16.11 12.34
CA VAL A 42 18.48 15.52 13.35
C VAL A 42 19.55 14.67 12.64
N VAL A 43 20.70 15.27 12.41
CA VAL A 43 21.81 14.64 11.66
C VAL A 43 22.13 13.23 12.15
N GLY A 44 22.12 12.26 11.24
CA GLY A 44 22.40 10.86 11.51
C GLY A 44 21.28 10.05 12.16
N LYS A 45 20.12 10.67 12.44
CA LYS A 45 18.94 9.98 12.98
C LYS A 45 17.73 10.02 12.04
N GLU A 46 17.85 10.67 10.91
CA GLU A 46 16.81 10.75 9.90
C GLU A 46 16.53 9.36 9.30
N LYS A 47 15.26 9.02 9.19
CA LYS A 47 14.79 7.79 8.55
C LYS A 47 13.59 8.10 7.67
N SER A 48 13.63 7.67 6.44
CA SER A 48 12.52 7.88 5.52
C SER A 48 11.64 6.65 5.43
N LEU A 49 10.33 6.88 5.40
CA LEU A 49 9.29 5.85 5.40
C LEU A 49 8.27 6.12 4.29
N SER A 50 8.06 5.16 3.41
CA SER A 50 7.01 5.22 2.40
C SER A 50 5.68 4.75 3.00
N VAL A 51 4.69 5.64 3.08
CA VAL A 51 3.39 5.42 3.70
C VAL A 51 2.27 5.45 2.66
N ALA A 52 1.29 4.56 2.81
CA ALA A 52 0.03 4.52 2.07
C ALA A 52 -1.05 3.90 2.96
N CYS A 53 -2.20 3.53 2.39
CA CYS A 53 -3.18 2.70 3.11
C CYS A 53 -2.52 1.38 3.55
N MET A 54 -2.68 1.03 4.82
CA MET A 54 -2.11 -0.20 5.40
C MET A 54 -3.01 -1.43 5.20
N HIS A 55 -4.18 -1.28 4.57
CA HIS A 55 -5.15 -2.36 4.37
C HIS A 55 -5.35 -3.19 5.65
N CYS A 56 -5.74 -2.48 6.73
CA CYS A 56 -5.83 -3.02 8.09
C CYS A 56 -6.76 -4.23 8.16
N SER A 57 -6.41 -5.21 9.00
CA SER A 57 -7.28 -6.38 9.26
C SER A 57 -8.53 -5.98 10.03
N ASP A 58 -8.42 -5.01 10.95
CA ASP A 58 -9.52 -4.31 11.57
C ASP A 58 -9.47 -2.86 11.11
N ALA A 59 -10.28 -2.52 10.11
CA ALA A 59 -10.19 -1.25 9.39
C ALA A 59 -11.17 -0.22 9.97
N PRO A 60 -10.73 0.75 10.79
CA PRO A 60 -11.63 1.73 11.38
C PRO A 60 -12.36 2.59 10.34
N CYS A 61 -11.77 2.80 9.17
CA CYS A 61 -12.43 3.50 8.07
C CYS A 61 -13.67 2.77 7.53
N MET A 62 -13.70 1.43 7.58
CA MET A 62 -14.88 0.64 7.24
C MET A 62 -15.96 0.79 8.32
N ALA A 63 -15.57 0.68 9.58
CA ALA A 63 -16.50 0.71 10.72
C ALA A 63 -17.29 2.02 10.85
N VAL A 64 -16.71 3.14 10.39
CA VAL A 64 -17.35 4.47 10.49
C VAL A 64 -18.07 4.92 9.21
N CYS A 65 -18.08 4.12 8.17
CA CYS A 65 -18.68 4.51 6.89
C CYS A 65 -20.20 4.37 6.95
N PRO A 66 -20.99 5.47 6.82
CA PRO A 66 -22.45 5.40 6.94
C PRO A 66 -23.13 4.79 5.72
N THR A 67 -22.40 4.62 4.62
CA THR A 67 -22.93 4.08 3.35
C THR A 67 -22.30 2.74 2.98
N ASP A 68 -21.49 2.16 3.88
CA ASP A 68 -20.81 0.87 3.67
C ASP A 68 -20.03 0.79 2.35
N CYS A 69 -19.45 1.93 1.91
CA CYS A 69 -18.74 1.97 0.63
C CYS A 69 -17.41 1.18 0.63
N PHE A 70 -16.95 0.68 1.78
CA PHE A 70 -15.74 -0.13 1.87
C PHE A 70 -16.06 -1.61 1.86
N TYR A 71 -15.22 -2.37 1.21
CA TYR A 71 -15.26 -3.83 1.22
C TYR A 71 -13.84 -4.39 1.29
N ARG A 72 -13.73 -5.69 1.56
CA ARG A 72 -12.45 -6.40 1.66
C ARG A 72 -12.43 -7.53 0.66
N THR A 73 -11.33 -7.67 -0.08
CA THR A 73 -11.09 -8.82 -0.95
C THR A 73 -10.62 -10.03 -0.12
N ASP A 74 -10.67 -11.21 -0.72
CA ASP A 74 -10.21 -12.46 -0.10
C ASP A 74 -8.72 -12.39 0.27
N GLU A 75 -7.91 -11.66 -0.50
CA GLU A 75 -6.49 -11.42 -0.21
C GLU A 75 -6.26 -10.40 0.91
N GLY A 76 -7.33 -9.87 1.49
CA GLY A 76 -7.29 -8.94 2.61
C GLY A 76 -7.01 -7.48 2.23
N VAL A 77 -7.20 -7.12 0.95
CA VAL A 77 -7.11 -5.73 0.50
C VAL A 77 -8.40 -5.01 0.85
N VAL A 78 -8.32 -3.87 1.53
CA VAL A 78 -9.47 -3.00 1.79
C VAL A 78 -9.66 -2.09 0.59
N LEU A 79 -10.75 -2.26 -0.13
CA LEU A 79 -11.15 -1.46 -1.27
C LEU A 79 -12.33 -0.55 -0.95
N HIS A 80 -12.80 0.21 -1.90
CA HIS A 80 -13.92 1.12 -1.75
C HIS A 80 -14.64 1.32 -3.08
N ASP A 81 -15.96 1.50 -2.98
CA ASP A 81 -16.80 1.86 -4.11
C ASP A 81 -17.06 3.38 -4.09
N LYS A 82 -16.56 4.07 -5.11
CA LYS A 82 -16.75 5.51 -5.25
C LYS A 82 -18.19 5.91 -5.56
N ASP A 83 -18.98 5.06 -6.18
CA ASP A 83 -20.37 5.38 -6.54
C ASP A 83 -21.27 5.43 -5.29
N VAL A 84 -20.99 4.58 -4.31
CA VAL A 84 -21.67 4.56 -3.01
C VAL A 84 -21.19 5.66 -2.06
N CYS A 85 -19.98 6.18 -2.26
CA CYS A 85 -19.37 7.19 -1.39
C CYS A 85 -20.10 8.54 -1.47
N ILE A 86 -20.49 9.11 -0.33
CA ILE A 86 -21.14 10.42 -0.21
C ILE A 86 -20.18 11.57 0.16
N GLY A 87 -18.86 11.29 0.30
CA GLY A 87 -17.87 12.31 0.61
C GLY A 87 -17.93 12.87 2.04
N CYS A 88 -18.53 12.19 3.01
CA CYS A 88 -18.74 12.70 4.38
C CYS A 88 -17.44 12.93 5.18
N GLY A 89 -16.37 12.21 4.88
CA GLY A 89 -15.05 12.39 5.50
C GLY A 89 -14.81 11.64 6.81
N TYR A 90 -15.75 10.87 7.35
CA TYR A 90 -15.58 10.13 8.61
C TYR A 90 -14.39 9.16 8.55
N CYS A 91 -14.19 8.50 7.41
CA CYS A 91 -13.07 7.60 7.20
C CYS A 91 -11.70 8.31 7.29
N PHE A 92 -11.60 9.59 6.94
CA PHE A 92 -10.39 10.38 7.09
C PHE A 92 -10.04 10.58 8.57
N TYR A 93 -11.01 10.96 9.39
CA TYR A 93 -10.80 11.16 10.82
C TYR A 93 -10.52 9.86 11.58
N ALA A 94 -11.13 8.75 11.14
CA ALA A 94 -10.93 7.45 11.76
C ALA A 94 -9.58 6.80 11.41
N CYS A 95 -8.94 7.19 10.33
CA CYS A 95 -7.70 6.58 9.86
C CYS A 95 -6.46 7.19 10.53
N PRO A 96 -5.69 6.43 11.35
CA PRO A 96 -4.49 6.97 12.01
C PRO A 96 -3.37 7.32 11.04
N PHE A 97 -3.44 6.84 9.80
CA PHE A 97 -2.44 7.07 8.75
C PHE A 97 -2.84 8.17 7.76
N GLY A 98 -4.05 8.74 7.88
CA GLY A 98 -4.56 9.74 6.95
C GLY A 98 -4.64 9.22 5.49
N ALA A 99 -4.92 7.92 5.32
CA ALA A 99 -4.92 7.30 3.98
C ALA A 99 -6.12 7.70 3.12
N PRO A 100 -7.38 7.74 3.63
CA PRO A 100 -8.51 8.27 2.88
C PRO A 100 -8.32 9.77 2.63
N GLN A 101 -8.44 10.19 1.38
CA GLN A 101 -8.32 11.59 0.98
C GLN A 101 -9.46 11.96 0.04
N PHE A 102 -9.66 13.25 -0.15
CA PHE A 102 -10.76 13.76 -0.96
C PHE A 102 -10.20 14.77 -1.96
N PRO A 103 -10.33 14.51 -3.28
CA PRO A 103 -9.98 15.50 -4.27
C PRO A 103 -10.85 16.74 -4.06
N GLN A 104 -10.24 17.90 -4.14
CA GLN A 104 -10.96 19.18 -4.14
C GLN A 104 -11.36 19.47 -5.58
N SER A 105 -12.64 19.32 -5.88
CA SER A 105 -13.20 19.69 -7.18
C SER A 105 -14.21 20.81 -7.00
N GLY A 106 -14.11 21.82 -7.86
CA GLY A 106 -15.06 22.93 -7.93
C GLY A 106 -14.65 24.19 -7.17
N THR A 107 -15.29 25.29 -7.52
CA THR A 107 -14.96 26.69 -7.12
C THR A 107 -15.11 26.96 -5.62
N PHE A 108 -15.88 26.14 -4.92
CA PHE A 108 -16.19 26.33 -3.49
C PHE A 108 -15.68 25.21 -2.59
N GLY A 109 -14.69 24.43 -3.03
CA GLY A 109 -14.07 23.41 -2.20
C GLY A 109 -14.99 22.25 -1.83
N LEU A 110 -15.96 21.91 -2.69
CA LEU A 110 -16.80 20.74 -2.50
C LEU A 110 -15.92 19.50 -2.47
N ARG A 111 -16.09 18.68 -1.42
CA ARG A 111 -15.37 17.42 -1.29
C ARG A 111 -15.86 16.46 -2.40
N GLY A 112 -14.90 15.94 -3.16
CA GLY A 112 -15.15 14.84 -4.08
C GLY A 112 -15.38 13.51 -3.36
N LYS A 113 -15.53 12.46 -4.14
CA LYS A 113 -15.56 11.09 -3.64
C LYS A 113 -14.22 10.73 -3.00
N MET A 114 -14.26 9.90 -1.95
CA MET A 114 -13.04 9.46 -1.26
C MET A 114 -12.11 8.69 -2.21
N ASP A 115 -10.83 8.95 -2.07
CA ASP A 115 -9.75 8.23 -2.76
C ASP A 115 -8.70 7.75 -1.76
N LYS A 116 -8.15 6.57 -2.00
CA LYS A 116 -7.03 5.99 -1.24
C LYS A 116 -6.33 4.93 -2.06
N CYS A 117 -5.19 4.44 -1.58
CA CYS A 117 -4.49 3.31 -2.18
C CYS A 117 -5.43 2.09 -2.31
N THR A 118 -5.49 1.51 -3.52
CA THR A 118 -6.22 0.28 -3.84
C THR A 118 -5.34 -0.97 -3.84
N PHE A 119 -4.08 -0.87 -3.46
CA PHE A 119 -3.06 -1.92 -3.63
C PHE A 119 -2.83 -2.31 -5.10
N CYS A 120 -3.21 -1.45 -6.03
CA CYS A 120 -3.28 -1.74 -7.47
C CYS A 120 -4.19 -2.94 -7.80
N ALA A 121 -5.28 -3.11 -7.04
CA ALA A 121 -6.26 -4.18 -7.21
C ALA A 121 -7.52 -3.73 -7.98
N GLY A 122 -7.51 -2.51 -8.57
CA GLY A 122 -8.70 -1.99 -9.27
C GLY A 122 -9.82 -1.56 -8.32
N GLY A 123 -11.04 -1.66 -8.78
CA GLY A 123 -12.30 -1.32 -8.10
C GLY A 123 -13.24 -2.51 -7.93
N PRO A 124 -14.54 -2.24 -7.72
CA PRO A 124 -15.53 -3.29 -7.47
C PRO A 124 -15.94 -4.10 -8.70
N GLU A 125 -15.72 -3.57 -9.90
CA GLU A 125 -16.06 -4.26 -11.14
C GLU A 125 -14.87 -5.06 -11.67
N GLU A 126 -15.09 -6.33 -11.95
CA GLU A 126 -14.01 -7.24 -12.38
C GLU A 126 -13.68 -7.15 -13.88
N ASP A 127 -14.53 -6.49 -14.66
CA ASP A 127 -14.47 -6.47 -16.12
C ASP A 127 -13.35 -5.57 -16.68
N GLY A 128 -12.69 -4.77 -15.84
CA GLY A 128 -11.64 -3.86 -16.25
C GLY A 128 -12.13 -2.77 -17.21
N SER A 129 -13.38 -2.33 -17.07
CA SER A 129 -13.99 -1.29 -17.90
C SER A 129 -13.19 0.02 -17.83
N GLU A 130 -13.31 0.85 -18.86
CA GLU A 130 -12.68 2.19 -18.89
C GLU A 130 -13.21 3.06 -17.74
N ALA A 131 -14.48 2.93 -17.40
CA ALA A 131 -15.11 3.63 -16.29
C ALA A 131 -14.51 3.23 -14.93
N GLU A 132 -14.20 1.96 -14.75
CA GLU A 132 -13.49 1.48 -13.54
C GLU A 132 -12.05 1.97 -13.51
N PHE A 133 -11.37 1.92 -14.66
CA PHE A 133 -10.00 2.44 -14.77
C PHE A 133 -9.91 3.92 -14.39
N GLU A 134 -10.83 4.76 -14.88
CA GLU A 134 -10.87 6.18 -14.52
C GLU A 134 -11.05 6.41 -13.01
N LYS A 135 -11.84 5.56 -12.34
CA LYS A 135 -12.12 5.69 -10.90
C LYS A 135 -10.98 5.16 -10.01
N TYR A 136 -10.41 4.02 -10.35
CA TYR A 136 -9.55 3.24 -9.44
C TYR A 136 -8.14 2.99 -9.98
N GLY A 137 -7.96 3.08 -11.30
CA GLY A 137 -6.74 2.70 -12.00
C GLY A 137 -6.68 1.20 -12.29
N LYS A 138 -5.54 0.78 -12.83
CA LYS A 138 -5.34 -0.58 -13.33
C LYS A 138 -5.33 -1.65 -12.24
N ASN A 139 -5.95 -2.79 -12.52
CA ASN A 139 -5.86 -3.98 -11.67
C ASN A 139 -4.61 -4.80 -12.02
N ARG A 140 -3.49 -4.50 -11.37
CA ARG A 140 -2.22 -5.21 -11.56
C ARG A 140 -2.17 -6.55 -10.84
N LEU A 141 -2.92 -6.68 -9.73
CA LEU A 141 -2.96 -7.94 -8.98
C LEU A 141 -3.60 -9.05 -9.82
N ALA A 142 -4.65 -8.75 -10.58
CA ALA A 142 -5.26 -9.71 -11.50
C ALA A 142 -4.29 -10.18 -12.59
N GLU A 143 -3.30 -9.34 -12.95
CA GLU A 143 -2.22 -9.71 -13.88
C GLU A 143 -1.08 -10.49 -13.19
N GLY A 144 -1.17 -10.80 -11.90
CA GLY A 144 -0.10 -11.42 -11.12
C GLY A 144 1.10 -10.53 -10.86
N LYS A 145 0.95 -9.20 -11.00
CA LYS A 145 2.01 -8.21 -10.81
C LYS A 145 1.95 -7.58 -9.43
N LEU A 146 3.10 -7.13 -8.94
CA LEU A 146 3.17 -6.32 -7.72
C LEU A 146 2.57 -4.93 -7.94
N PRO A 147 2.11 -4.26 -6.87
CA PRO A 147 1.82 -2.83 -6.93
C PRO A 147 3.01 -2.06 -7.50
N LEU A 148 2.76 -1.19 -8.48
CA LEU A 148 3.82 -0.52 -9.25
C LEU A 148 4.81 0.24 -8.36
N CYS A 149 4.31 0.87 -7.28
CA CYS A 149 5.16 1.58 -6.33
C CYS A 149 6.22 0.69 -5.65
N ALA A 150 5.95 -0.58 -5.42
CA ALA A 150 6.91 -1.54 -4.89
C ALA A 150 7.83 -2.07 -5.98
N GLU A 151 7.29 -2.36 -7.15
CA GLU A 151 8.06 -2.81 -8.31
C GLU A 151 9.12 -1.79 -8.73
N MET A 152 8.74 -0.51 -8.81
CA MET A 152 9.61 0.61 -9.21
C MET A 152 10.54 1.12 -8.10
N CYS A 153 10.47 0.56 -6.90
CA CYS A 153 11.37 0.94 -5.82
C CYS A 153 12.81 0.51 -6.13
N SER A 154 13.68 1.47 -6.47
CA SER A 154 15.05 1.21 -6.90
C SER A 154 15.90 0.48 -5.86
N THR A 155 15.74 0.84 -4.58
CA THR A 155 16.46 0.21 -3.47
C THR A 155 15.77 -1.02 -2.91
N LYS A 156 14.56 -1.37 -3.44
CA LYS A 156 13.69 -2.41 -2.89
C LYS A 156 13.39 -2.23 -1.39
N ALA A 157 13.37 -0.97 -0.94
CA ALA A 157 12.95 -0.61 0.40
C ALA A 157 11.46 -0.92 0.63
N LEU A 158 10.62 -0.64 -0.37
CA LEU A 158 9.19 -0.90 -0.31
C LEU A 158 8.90 -2.32 -0.79
N LEU A 159 8.40 -3.14 0.12
CA LEU A 159 7.92 -4.49 -0.13
C LEU A 159 6.38 -4.48 -0.21
N ALA A 160 5.82 -5.30 -1.07
CA ALA A 160 4.37 -5.51 -1.20
C ALA A 160 4.09 -6.95 -1.63
N GLY A 161 2.97 -7.51 -1.22
CA GLY A 161 2.58 -8.86 -1.57
C GLY A 161 1.93 -9.60 -0.41
N ASP A 162 2.04 -10.92 -0.42
CA ASP A 162 1.58 -11.77 0.68
C ASP A 162 2.25 -11.38 2.00
N ALA A 163 1.48 -11.35 3.07
CA ALA A 163 1.95 -10.86 4.37
C ALA A 163 3.05 -11.71 4.98
N VAL A 164 2.98 -13.03 4.80
CA VAL A 164 3.97 -13.98 5.34
C VAL A 164 5.27 -13.84 4.55
N GLU A 165 5.18 -13.80 3.23
CA GLU A 165 6.35 -13.71 2.35
C GLU A 165 7.08 -12.36 2.55
N VAL A 166 6.36 -11.24 2.57
CA VAL A 166 6.92 -9.91 2.85
C VAL A 166 7.62 -9.87 4.21
N SER A 167 7.01 -10.47 5.24
CA SER A 167 7.58 -10.54 6.58
C SER A 167 8.85 -11.39 6.62
N ASN A 168 8.87 -12.51 5.89
CA ASN A 168 10.04 -13.37 5.80
C ASN A 168 11.21 -12.67 5.11
N ILE A 169 10.97 -12.01 3.97
CA ILE A 169 11.98 -11.21 3.27
C ILE A 169 12.57 -10.14 4.20
N PHE A 170 11.71 -9.41 4.91
CA PHE A 170 12.17 -8.37 5.83
C PHE A 170 12.99 -8.96 6.99
N ARG A 171 12.51 -10.06 7.60
CA ARG A 171 13.22 -10.76 8.66
C ARG A 171 14.64 -11.19 8.22
N GLU A 172 14.76 -11.78 7.03
CA GLU A 172 16.06 -12.19 6.50
C GLU A 172 17.01 -10.99 6.29
N ARG A 173 16.47 -9.85 5.84
CA ARG A 173 17.25 -8.60 5.72
C ARG A 173 17.78 -8.11 7.07
N VAL A 174 16.90 -8.13 8.09
CA VAL A 174 17.27 -7.74 9.46
C VAL A 174 18.37 -8.66 10.01
N ILE A 175 18.24 -9.97 9.81
CA ILE A 175 19.25 -10.96 10.22
C ILE A 175 20.59 -10.67 9.55
N ARG A 176 20.61 -10.42 8.23
CA ARG A 176 21.84 -10.13 7.48
C ARG A 176 22.60 -8.91 7.99
N ARG A 177 21.89 -7.88 8.43
CA ARG A 177 22.53 -6.68 9.01
C ARG A 177 22.77 -6.79 10.50
N GLY A 178 22.72 -7.99 11.08
CA GLY A 178 22.97 -8.22 12.49
C GLY A 178 21.93 -7.61 13.42
N GLY A 179 20.66 -7.58 12.97
CA GLY A 179 19.55 -7.04 13.73
C GLY A 179 19.40 -5.51 13.70
N LYS A 180 20.25 -4.78 12.98
CA LYS A 180 20.14 -3.33 12.85
C LYS A 180 18.83 -2.93 12.15
N GLY A 181 18.22 -1.85 12.62
CA GLY A 181 16.96 -1.33 12.10
C GLY A 181 15.71 -1.84 12.82
N VAL A 182 15.87 -2.75 13.82
CA VAL A 182 14.77 -3.23 14.66
C VAL A 182 15.10 -3.18 16.16
N GLU A 183 16.18 -2.50 16.53
CA GLU A 183 16.62 -2.35 17.93
C GLU A 183 15.52 -1.72 18.79
N ALA A 184 14.75 -0.78 18.21
CA ALA A 184 13.68 -0.08 18.92
C ALA A 184 12.51 -1.00 19.31
N ILE A 185 12.35 -2.15 18.63
CA ILE A 185 11.29 -3.13 18.91
C ILE A 185 11.83 -4.40 19.56
N GLY A 186 13.11 -4.42 19.94
CA GLY A 186 13.71 -5.53 20.69
C GLY A 186 13.97 -6.81 19.87
N TRP A 187 13.89 -6.76 18.56
CA TRP A 187 14.05 -7.94 17.70
C TRP A 187 15.48 -8.20 17.23
N SER A 188 16.39 -7.29 17.55
CA SER A 188 17.79 -7.34 17.08
C SER A 188 18.54 -8.63 17.43
N THR A 189 18.16 -9.29 18.52
CA THR A 189 18.80 -10.53 19.00
C THR A 189 17.98 -11.79 18.69
N ALA A 190 16.75 -11.66 18.17
CA ALA A 190 15.84 -12.78 17.99
C ALA A 190 16.19 -13.70 16.82
N TYR A 191 17.05 -13.24 15.89
CA TYR A 191 17.30 -13.95 14.64
C TYR A 191 18.79 -14.17 14.41
N GLY A 192 19.15 -15.40 14.02
CA GLY A 192 20.50 -15.76 13.58
C GLY A 192 20.87 -15.17 12.20
N LYS A 193 21.99 -15.53 11.63
CA LYS A 193 22.42 -15.07 10.30
C LYS A 193 21.50 -15.62 9.20
N GLY A 194 20.96 -14.74 8.34
CA GLY A 194 20.08 -15.10 7.23
C GLY A 194 20.81 -15.55 5.95
N SER A 195 20.03 -16.08 5.01
CA SER A 195 20.53 -16.54 3.72
C SER A 195 20.77 -15.38 2.73
N ALA A 196 21.59 -15.62 1.71
CA ALA A 196 21.98 -14.59 0.73
C ALA A 196 20.86 -14.14 -0.24
N ASP A 197 19.73 -14.87 -0.30
CA ASP A 197 18.73 -14.71 -1.37
C ASP A 197 17.58 -13.73 -1.08
N ALA A 198 17.49 -13.16 0.13
CA ALA A 198 16.37 -12.29 0.52
C ALA A 198 16.25 -11.01 -0.33
N ASP A 199 17.36 -10.53 -0.89
CA ASP A 199 17.36 -9.32 -1.72
C ASP A 199 16.79 -9.54 -3.12
N THR A 200 16.90 -10.75 -3.64
CA THR A 200 16.37 -11.14 -4.96
C THR A 200 14.89 -11.46 -4.91
N ARG A 201 14.41 -12.07 -3.82
CA ARG A 201 12.99 -12.43 -3.62
C ARG A 201 12.04 -11.22 -3.59
N ALA A 202 12.50 -10.05 -3.16
CA ALA A 202 11.68 -8.84 -3.11
C ALA A 202 11.11 -8.40 -4.47
N ALA A 203 11.70 -8.87 -5.56
CA ALA A 203 11.24 -8.59 -6.92
C ALA A 203 10.22 -9.62 -7.45
N THR A 204 10.03 -10.74 -6.75
CA THR A 204 9.26 -11.89 -7.24
C THR A 204 8.11 -12.31 -6.32
N ALA A 205 7.85 -11.62 -5.20
CA ALA A 205 6.70 -11.90 -4.35
C ALA A 205 5.40 -11.51 -5.08
N THR A 206 4.97 -12.36 -5.98
CA THR A 206 3.66 -12.29 -6.64
C THR A 206 2.61 -12.92 -5.75
N ALA A 207 1.41 -12.35 -5.72
CA ALA A 207 0.26 -13.04 -5.17
C ALA A 207 0.06 -14.36 -5.91
N PRO A 208 -0.29 -15.46 -5.25
CA PRO A 208 -0.71 -16.66 -5.95
C PRO A 208 -1.90 -16.28 -6.86
N ALA A 209 -1.85 -16.69 -8.11
CA ALA A 209 -2.96 -16.54 -9.01
C ALA A 209 -4.20 -17.20 -8.36
N PRO A 210 -5.39 -16.56 -8.40
CA PRO A 210 -6.59 -17.18 -7.88
C PRO A 210 -6.79 -18.53 -8.60
N GLU A 211 -6.80 -19.63 -7.84
CA GLU A 211 -7.22 -20.92 -8.36
C GLU A 211 -8.63 -20.73 -8.88
N LYS A 212 -8.81 -20.86 -10.18
CA LYS A 212 -10.13 -20.95 -10.80
C LYS A 212 -10.78 -22.20 -10.22
N THR A 213 -11.61 -22.03 -9.18
CA THR A 213 -12.52 -23.07 -8.75
C THR A 213 -13.45 -23.34 -9.93
N GLY A 214 -13.14 -24.42 -10.66
CA GLY A 214 -13.95 -24.90 -11.75
C GLY A 214 -15.37 -25.13 -11.24
N GLY A 215 -16.33 -24.38 -11.75
CA GLY A 215 -17.73 -24.66 -11.56
C GLY A 215 -18.02 -26.05 -12.08
N ALA A 216 -18.38 -26.95 -11.19
CA ALA A 216 -19.07 -28.17 -11.54
C ALA A 216 -20.56 -27.91 -11.42
N GLN A 217 -21.23 -27.98 -12.55
CA GLN A 217 -22.63 -28.22 -12.90
C GLN A 217 -23.68 -28.13 -11.79
#